data_5c4b35b4816128e2441875218f061171
#
_entry.id   5c4b35b4816128e2441875218f061171
#
_cell.length_a   1.000
_cell.length_b   1.000
_cell.length_c   1.000
_cell.angle_alpha   90.00
_cell.angle_beta   90.00
_cell.angle_gamma   90.00
#
_symmetry.space_group_name_H-M   'P 1'
#
loop_
_entity.id
_entity.type
_entity.pdbx_description
1 polymer ?
#
loop_
_entity_poly.entity_id
_entity_poly.type
_entity_poly.pdbx_seq_one_letter_code
_entity_poly.pdbx_strand_id
1 'polypeptide(L)'
;MRQMTDRLIHSYKHNKKMLLVYAILLFAFAQTLAWIQINGQFVYEWCKNNTLILSLLGIPISYLFITATGLAFEGLGGVAWPGRLLTFAVGIVVFTTLTYALMGEPLTWKTAVSLALTLVIILLQVL
;
A
#
# COMPACT_ATOMS: atom_id res chain seq x y z
N MET A 1 16.93 -21.12 -30.80
CA MET A 1 17.22 -21.16 -29.35
C MET A 1 17.30 -19.79 -28.73
N ARG A 2 18.05 -18.87 -29.29
CA ARG A 2 18.21 -17.51 -28.77
C ARG A 2 16.89 -16.75 -28.70
N GLN A 3 16.06 -16.80 -29.76
CA GLN A 3 14.74 -16.15 -29.80
C GLN A 3 13.79 -16.68 -28.74
N MET A 4 13.81 -17.98 -28.47
CA MET A 4 12.94 -18.60 -27.47
C MET A 4 13.35 -18.16 -26.07
N THR A 5 14.66 -18.10 -25.79
CA THR A 5 15.17 -17.59 -24.52
C THR A 5 14.79 -16.14 -24.28
N ASP A 6 14.90 -15.30 -25.32
CA ASP A 6 14.52 -13.89 -25.23
C ASP A 6 13.02 -13.72 -24.95
N ARG A 7 12.18 -14.53 -25.57
CA ARG A 7 10.73 -14.53 -25.31
C ARG A 7 10.40 -14.95 -23.88
N LEU A 8 11.08 -15.97 -23.36
CA LEU A 8 10.87 -16.44 -22.00
C LEU A 8 11.29 -15.38 -20.97
N ILE A 9 12.43 -14.71 -21.19
CA ILE A 9 12.89 -13.61 -20.33
C ILE A 9 11.90 -12.45 -20.36
N HIS A 10 11.39 -12.09 -21.56
CA HIS A 10 10.42 -11.02 -21.70
C HIS A 10 9.11 -11.36 -20.98
N SER A 11 8.61 -12.58 -21.14
CA SER A 11 7.40 -13.06 -20.47
C SER A 11 7.57 -13.05 -18.94
N TYR A 12 8.73 -13.48 -18.45
CA TYR A 12 9.04 -13.48 -17.02
C TYR A 12 9.05 -12.06 -16.45
N LYS A 13 9.69 -11.10 -17.12
CA LYS A 13 9.70 -9.69 -16.72
C LYS A 13 8.31 -9.07 -16.74
N HIS A 14 7.51 -9.40 -17.75
CA HIS A 14 6.13 -8.93 -17.84
C HIS A 14 5.29 -9.44 -16.68
N ASN A 15 5.40 -10.73 -16.34
CA ASN A 15 4.71 -11.32 -15.20
C ASN A 15 5.10 -10.65 -13.87
N LYS A 16 6.38 -10.32 -13.68
CA LYS A 16 6.83 -9.60 -12.49
C LYS A 16 6.20 -8.21 -12.36
N LYS A 17 6.12 -7.47 -13.48
CA LYS A 17 5.44 -6.16 -13.50
C LYS A 17 3.97 -6.30 -13.13
N MET A 18 3.29 -7.32 -13.65
CA MET A 18 1.89 -7.57 -13.33
C MET A 18 1.70 -7.91 -11.85
N LEU A 19 2.62 -8.69 -11.27
CA LEU A 19 2.59 -9.00 -9.84
C LEU A 19 2.71 -7.73 -9.00
N LEU A 20 3.60 -6.81 -9.38
CA LEU A 20 3.75 -5.53 -8.69
C LEU A 20 2.50 -4.65 -8.81
N VAL A 21 1.88 -4.62 -9.99
CA VAL A 21 0.64 -3.87 -10.20
C VAL A 21 -0.47 -4.41 -9.30
N TYR A 22 -0.66 -5.73 -9.26
CA TYR A 22 -1.64 -6.36 -8.38
C TYR A 22 -1.33 -6.09 -6.91
N ALA A 23 -0.05 -6.15 -6.53
CA ALA A 23 0.36 -5.85 -5.16
C ALA A 23 0.00 -4.42 -4.77
N ILE A 24 0.28 -3.45 -5.62
CA ILE A 24 -0.02 -2.03 -5.37
C ILE A 24 -1.54 -1.82 -5.23
N LEU A 25 -2.34 -2.43 -6.11
CA LEU A 25 -3.80 -2.32 -6.04
C LEU A 25 -4.35 -2.94 -4.75
N LEU A 26 -3.83 -4.10 -4.35
CA LEU A 26 -4.24 -4.75 -3.10
C LEU A 26 -3.80 -3.95 -1.88
N PHE A 27 -2.60 -3.38 -1.89
CA PHE A 27 -2.15 -2.50 -0.80
C PHE A 27 -3.03 -1.26 -0.71
N ALA A 28 -3.38 -0.65 -1.83
CA ALA A 28 -4.26 0.53 -1.84
C ALA A 28 -5.64 0.20 -1.26
N PHE A 29 -6.20 -0.94 -1.63
CA PHE A 29 -7.49 -1.40 -1.11
C PHE A 29 -7.40 -1.72 0.39
N ALA A 30 -6.37 -2.45 0.80
CA ALA A 30 -6.15 -2.78 2.20
C ALA A 30 -5.93 -1.53 3.06
N GLN A 31 -5.15 -0.58 2.58
CA GLN A 31 -4.91 0.69 3.27
C GLN A 31 -6.18 1.53 3.39
N THR A 32 -7.04 1.50 2.37
CA THR A 32 -8.34 2.20 2.41
C THR A 32 -9.22 1.60 3.51
N LEU A 33 -9.32 0.27 3.57
CA LEU A 33 -10.08 -0.40 4.62
C LEU A 33 -9.48 -0.15 6.01
N ALA A 34 -8.16 -0.17 6.11
CA ALA A 34 -7.46 0.11 7.37
C ALA A 34 -7.71 1.56 7.83
N TRP A 35 -7.72 2.50 6.89
CA TRP A 35 -8.06 3.89 7.22
C TRP A 35 -9.46 4.00 7.81
N ILE A 36 -10.44 3.36 7.19
CA ILE A 36 -11.83 3.35 7.69
C ILE A 36 -11.90 2.69 9.06
N GLN A 37 -11.22 1.57 9.23
CA GLN A 37 -11.18 0.85 10.50
C GLN A 37 -10.64 1.71 11.66
N ILE A 38 -9.58 2.45 11.41
CA ILE A 38 -8.88 3.22 12.45
C ILE A 38 -9.43 4.63 12.59
N ASN A 39 -9.63 5.33 11.47
CA ASN A 39 -9.97 6.76 11.46
C ASN A 39 -11.46 7.05 11.21
N GLY A 40 -12.24 6.04 10.85
CA GLY A 40 -13.67 6.20 10.63
C GLY A 40 -14.39 6.72 11.86
N GLN A 41 -13.88 6.47 13.05
CA GLN A 41 -14.44 6.96 14.32
C GLN A 41 -14.45 8.49 14.41
N PHE A 42 -13.60 9.16 13.64
CA PHE A 42 -13.53 10.63 13.64
C PHE A 42 -14.50 11.27 12.65
N VAL A 43 -15.08 10.48 11.75
CA VAL A 43 -15.96 10.95 10.68
C VAL A 43 -17.38 10.42 10.87
N TYR A 44 -17.53 9.15 11.27
CA TYR A 44 -18.81 8.48 11.40
C TYR A 44 -19.08 8.08 12.84
N GLU A 45 -20.23 8.47 13.36
CA GLU A 45 -20.64 8.13 14.71
C GLU A 45 -20.83 6.63 14.88
N TRP A 46 -21.34 5.94 13.87
CA TRP A 46 -21.48 4.49 13.88
C TRP A 46 -20.14 3.80 14.14
N CYS A 47 -19.07 4.26 13.50
CA CYS A 47 -17.73 3.71 13.69
C CYS A 47 -17.23 3.90 15.12
N LYS A 48 -17.49 5.07 15.70
CA LYS A 48 -17.12 5.38 17.08
C LYS A 48 -17.81 4.45 18.08
N ASN A 49 -19.06 4.11 17.82
CA ASN A 49 -19.88 3.30 18.73
C ASN A 49 -19.73 1.79 18.53
N ASN A 50 -19.06 1.36 17.46
CA ASN A 50 -18.95 -0.06 17.09
C ASN A 50 -17.50 -0.49 16.90
N THR A 51 -16.64 -0.13 17.82
CA THR A 51 -15.19 -0.42 17.78
C THR A 51 -14.92 -1.91 17.65
N LEU A 52 -15.66 -2.75 18.37
CA LEU A 52 -15.44 -4.20 18.33
C LEU A 52 -15.77 -4.78 16.95
N ILE A 53 -16.86 -4.32 16.33
CA ILE A 53 -17.25 -4.75 14.98
C ILE A 53 -16.19 -4.31 13.97
N LEU A 54 -15.70 -3.08 14.06
CA LEU A 54 -14.63 -2.59 13.22
C LEU A 54 -13.33 -3.40 13.39
N SER A 55 -13.06 -3.85 14.61
CA SER A 55 -11.88 -4.68 14.88
C SER A 55 -11.91 -5.99 14.12
N LEU A 56 -13.10 -6.55 13.85
CA LEU A 56 -13.28 -7.77 13.06
C LEU A 56 -12.86 -7.57 11.60
N LEU A 57 -12.88 -6.35 11.08
CA LEU A 57 -12.36 -6.04 9.75
C LEU A 57 -10.85 -6.29 9.65
N GLY A 58 -10.15 -6.40 10.77
CA GLY A 58 -8.72 -6.74 10.78
C GLY A 58 -8.43 -8.08 10.12
N ILE A 59 -9.36 -9.04 10.14
CA ILE A 59 -9.17 -10.35 9.51
C ILE A 59 -9.05 -10.22 7.99
N PRO A 60 -10.03 -9.65 7.24
CA PRO A 60 -9.89 -9.49 5.81
C PRO A 60 -8.78 -8.51 5.43
N ILE A 61 -8.54 -7.47 6.24
CA ILE A 61 -7.45 -6.51 6.00
C ILE A 61 -6.10 -7.23 6.09
N SER A 62 -5.89 -8.05 7.12
CA SER A 62 -4.67 -8.85 7.26
C SER A 62 -4.46 -9.80 6.10
N TYR A 63 -5.51 -10.46 5.64
CA TYR A 63 -5.46 -11.33 4.47
C TYR A 63 -4.97 -10.58 3.23
N LEU A 64 -5.50 -9.38 3.00
CA LEU A 64 -5.10 -8.54 1.89
C LEU A 64 -3.63 -8.13 1.97
N PHE A 65 -3.16 -7.73 3.15
CA PHE A 65 -1.76 -7.35 3.35
C PHE A 65 -0.81 -8.53 3.16
N ILE A 66 -1.16 -9.69 3.66
CA ILE A 66 -0.34 -10.92 3.50
C ILE A 66 -0.24 -11.27 2.02
N THR A 67 -1.36 -11.28 1.30
CA THR A 67 -1.40 -11.61 -0.12
C THR A 67 -0.61 -10.58 -0.94
N ALA A 68 -0.83 -9.30 -0.70
CA ALA A 68 -0.13 -8.22 -1.41
C ALA A 68 1.38 -8.27 -1.16
N THR A 69 1.78 -8.55 0.08
CA THR A 69 3.20 -8.66 0.44
C THR A 69 3.86 -9.83 -0.28
N GLY A 70 3.17 -10.96 -0.39
CA GLY A 70 3.67 -12.12 -1.15
C GLY A 70 3.87 -11.80 -2.62
N LEU A 71 2.90 -11.12 -3.25
CA LEU A 71 2.99 -10.70 -4.65
C LEU A 71 4.13 -9.68 -4.85
N ALA A 72 4.28 -8.73 -3.94
CA ALA A 72 5.36 -7.75 -4.00
C ALA A 72 6.73 -8.41 -3.86
N PHE A 73 6.86 -9.36 -2.95
CA PHE A 73 8.09 -10.12 -2.75
C PHE A 73 8.53 -10.84 -4.02
N GLU A 74 7.60 -11.55 -4.67
CA GLU A 74 7.87 -12.22 -5.93
C GLU A 74 8.18 -11.22 -7.05
N GLY A 75 7.40 -10.15 -7.15
CA GLY A 75 7.57 -9.12 -8.18
C GLY A 75 8.88 -8.33 -8.04
N LEU A 76 9.43 -8.26 -6.84
CA LEU A 76 10.69 -7.54 -6.55
C LEU A 76 11.91 -8.47 -6.49
N GLY A 77 11.78 -9.70 -6.98
CA GLY A 77 12.90 -10.62 -7.10
C GLY A 77 13.30 -11.33 -5.81
N GLY A 78 12.36 -11.49 -4.88
CA GLY A 78 12.60 -12.22 -3.64
C GLY A 78 13.28 -11.39 -2.55
N VAL A 79 13.08 -10.07 -2.56
CA VAL A 79 13.65 -9.15 -1.57
C VAL A 79 12.51 -8.49 -0.79
N ALA A 80 12.59 -8.51 0.53
CA ALA A 80 11.51 -8.05 1.40
C ALA A 80 11.49 -6.53 1.63
N TRP A 81 12.67 -5.88 1.73
CA TRP A 81 12.76 -4.47 2.08
C TRP A 81 12.02 -3.53 1.13
N PRO A 82 12.20 -3.64 -0.22
CA PRO A 82 11.46 -2.76 -1.13
C PRO A 82 9.94 -2.92 -1.03
N GLY A 83 9.47 -4.14 -0.78
CA GLY A 83 8.04 -4.40 -0.58
C GLY A 83 7.48 -3.69 0.66
N ARG A 84 8.24 -3.69 1.76
CA ARG A 84 7.86 -2.99 2.98
C ARG A 84 7.74 -1.48 2.76
N LEU A 85 8.69 -0.91 2.03
CA LEU A 85 8.68 0.51 1.72
C LEU A 85 7.58 0.86 0.73
N LEU A 86 7.28 -0.03 -0.21
CA LEU A 86 6.15 0.12 -1.13
C LEU A 86 4.83 0.19 -0.36
N THR A 87 4.61 -0.70 0.60
CA THR A 87 3.43 -0.68 1.47
C THR A 87 3.31 0.66 2.20
N PHE A 88 4.41 1.13 2.73
CA PHE A 88 4.47 2.41 3.44
C PHE A 88 4.12 3.59 2.53
N ALA A 89 4.67 3.60 1.31
CA ALA A 89 4.39 4.64 0.32
C ALA A 89 2.91 4.68 -0.06
N VAL A 90 2.33 3.53 -0.38
CA VAL A 90 0.91 3.41 -0.72
C VAL A 90 0.06 3.86 0.46
N GLY A 91 0.44 3.45 1.68
CA GLY A 91 -0.26 3.83 2.89
C GLY A 91 -0.31 5.34 3.10
N ILE A 92 0.81 6.03 2.88
CA ILE A 92 0.87 7.49 3.01
C ILE A 92 -0.01 8.18 1.98
N VAL A 93 0.02 7.74 0.72
CA VAL A 93 -0.81 8.32 -0.34
C VAL A 93 -2.29 8.15 0.00
N VAL A 94 -2.70 6.96 0.39
CA VAL A 94 -4.09 6.66 0.77
C VAL A 94 -4.49 7.47 2.00
N PHE A 95 -3.65 7.48 3.03
CA PHE A 95 -3.93 8.22 4.27
C PHE A 95 -4.10 9.71 3.98
N THR A 96 -3.18 10.30 3.23
CA THR A 96 -3.22 11.72 2.88
C THR A 96 -4.50 12.06 2.12
N THR A 97 -4.83 11.24 1.11
CA THR A 97 -6.01 11.46 0.26
C THR A 97 -7.30 11.37 1.08
N LEU A 98 -7.47 10.32 1.86
CA LEU A 98 -8.69 10.10 2.63
C LEU A 98 -8.83 11.10 3.79
N THR A 99 -7.74 11.41 4.46
CA THR A 99 -7.77 12.35 5.58
C THR A 99 -8.13 13.75 5.09
N TYR A 100 -7.57 14.19 3.98
CA TYR A 100 -7.94 15.47 3.37
C TYR A 100 -9.39 15.47 2.90
N ALA A 101 -9.79 14.42 2.16
CA ALA A 101 -11.12 14.37 1.55
C ALA A 101 -12.26 14.19 2.56
N LEU A 102 -12.07 13.32 3.56
CA LEU A 102 -13.13 12.93 4.48
C LEU A 102 -13.10 13.68 5.81
N MET A 103 -11.92 14.04 6.30
CA MET A 103 -11.78 14.78 7.55
C MET A 103 -11.57 16.28 7.33
N GLY A 104 -11.25 16.69 6.10
CA GLY A 104 -10.98 18.10 5.81
C GLY A 104 -9.73 18.63 6.47
N GLU A 105 -8.82 17.73 6.92
CA GLU A 105 -7.58 18.14 7.58
C GLU A 105 -6.56 18.56 6.53
N PRO A 106 -6.13 19.84 6.52
CA PRO A 106 -5.20 20.33 5.51
C PRO A 106 -3.77 19.88 5.82
N LEU A 107 -2.96 19.81 4.76
CA LEU A 107 -1.52 19.58 4.89
C LEU A 107 -0.83 20.81 5.47
N THR A 108 -0.23 20.66 6.65
CA THR A 108 0.63 21.70 7.21
C THR A 108 2.01 21.62 6.56
N TRP A 109 2.82 22.70 6.67
CA TRP A 109 4.18 22.67 6.14
C TRP A 109 5.03 21.56 6.77
N LYS A 110 4.81 21.26 8.06
CA LYS A 110 5.50 20.17 8.75
C LYS A 110 5.15 18.83 8.14
N THR A 111 3.88 18.58 7.86
CA THR A 111 3.40 17.37 7.22
C THR A 111 3.95 17.24 5.79
N ALA A 112 3.95 18.35 5.03
CA ALA A 112 4.49 18.37 3.68
C ALA A 112 5.98 18.03 3.66
N VAL A 113 6.78 18.57 4.58
CA VAL A 113 8.21 18.25 4.70
C VAL A 113 8.39 16.78 5.08
N SER A 114 7.59 16.27 6.01
CA SER A 114 7.63 14.86 6.42
C SER A 114 7.33 13.92 5.26
N LEU A 115 6.34 14.24 4.44
CA LEU A 115 6.01 13.47 3.24
C LEU A 115 7.16 13.50 2.22
N ALA A 116 7.78 14.66 2.03
CA ALA A 116 8.93 14.79 1.13
C ALA A 116 10.09 13.90 1.59
N LEU A 117 10.40 13.90 2.90
CA LEU A 117 11.43 13.03 3.46
C LEU A 117 11.10 11.55 3.29
N THR A 118 9.83 11.18 3.44
CA THR A 118 9.37 9.81 3.21
C THR A 118 9.60 9.39 1.77
N LEU A 119 9.32 10.27 0.81
CA LEU A 119 9.58 10.00 -0.61
C LEU A 119 11.08 9.79 -0.86
N VAL A 120 11.94 10.56 -0.21
CA VAL A 120 13.39 10.39 -0.31
C VAL A 120 13.80 9.00 0.19
N ILE A 121 13.28 8.57 1.34
CA ILE A 121 13.56 7.24 1.89
C ILE A 121 13.15 6.14 0.91
N ILE A 122 11.98 6.25 0.29
CA ILE A 122 11.48 5.29 -0.68
C ILE A 122 12.38 5.25 -1.92
N LEU A 123 12.75 6.41 -2.44
CA LEU A 123 13.63 6.52 -3.61
C LEU A 123 14.99 5.88 -3.36
N LEU A 124 15.54 6.03 -2.16
CA LEU A 124 16.82 5.40 -1.80
C LEU A 124 16.76 3.88 -1.91
N GLN A 125 15.61 3.26 -1.67
CA GLN A 125 15.46 1.81 -1.77
C GLN A 125 15.24 1.33 -3.21
N VAL A 126 14.62 2.16 -4.03
CA VAL A 126 14.29 1.80 -5.42
C VAL A 126 15.49 2.04 -6.35
N LEU A 127 16.26 3.05 -6.06
CA LEU A 127 17.48 3.39 -6.82
C LEU A 127 18.68 2.64 -6.27
#